data_f9e96039887caa913e55863f8e841385
#
_entry.id   f9e96039887caa913e55863f8e841385
#
_cell.length_a   1.000
_cell.length_b   1.000
_cell.length_c   1.000
_cell.angle_alpha   90.00
_cell.angle_beta   90.00
_cell.angle_gamma   90.00
#
_symmetry.space_group_name_H-M   'P 1'
#
loop_
_entity.id
_entity.type
_entity.pdbx_description
1 polymer ?
#
loop_
_entity_poly.entity_id
_entity_poly.type
_entity_poly.pdbx_seq_one_letter_code
_entity_poly.pdbx_strand_id
1 'polypeptide(L)'
;ANLPEDVTAFIRKTACQTFRVLACDGVSRIDFMIDEANGGIYVNEINTIPGSLSFYLWEATGVKFDELVDRLIAIAFKRKRDSEFKTTSYSENIFAYQAKHGAKLGGAKGSKR
;
A
#
# COMPACT_ATOMS: atom_id res chain seq x y z
N ALA A 1 21.75 -3.34 14.42
CA ALA A 1 21.50 -3.92 15.75
C ALA A 1 21.68 -5.44 15.63
N ASN A 2 22.42 -6.02 16.55
CA ASN A 2 22.50 -7.49 16.68
C ASN A 2 21.27 -7.96 17.45
N LEU A 3 20.24 -8.33 16.70
CA LEU A 3 19.01 -8.88 17.29
C LEU A 3 19.06 -10.41 17.24
N PRO A 4 18.43 -11.11 18.20
CA PRO A 4 18.21 -12.55 18.13
C PRO A 4 17.53 -12.96 16.82
N GLU A 5 17.79 -14.18 16.36
CA GLU A 5 17.30 -14.63 15.05
C GLU A 5 15.77 -14.73 14.99
N ASP A 6 15.14 -15.16 16.07
CA ASP A 6 13.68 -15.24 16.21
C ASP A 6 13.02 -13.84 16.16
N VAL A 7 13.61 -12.84 16.82
CA VAL A 7 13.18 -11.44 16.78
C VAL A 7 13.34 -10.89 15.36
N THR A 8 14.46 -11.17 14.71
CA THR A 8 14.70 -10.75 13.32
C THR A 8 13.69 -11.39 12.36
N ALA A 9 13.40 -12.67 12.51
CA ALA A 9 12.40 -13.36 11.71
C ALA A 9 10.99 -12.80 11.92
N PHE A 10 10.62 -12.51 13.17
CA PHE A 10 9.35 -11.88 13.50
C PHE A 10 9.21 -10.49 12.85
N ILE A 11 10.23 -9.63 12.97
CA ILE A 11 10.25 -8.30 12.37
C ILE A 11 10.10 -8.39 10.85
N ARG A 12 10.85 -9.25 10.18
CA ARG A 12 10.74 -9.45 8.72
C ARG A 12 9.35 -9.89 8.29
N LYS A 13 8.77 -10.84 9.00
CA LYS A 13 7.40 -11.32 8.72
C LYS A 13 6.38 -10.19 8.90
N THR A 14 6.46 -9.46 10.01
CA THR A 14 5.56 -8.34 10.32
C THR A 14 5.72 -7.21 9.31
N ALA A 15 6.94 -6.86 8.89
CA ALA A 15 7.19 -5.88 7.85
C ALA A 15 6.51 -6.26 6.52
N CYS A 16 6.64 -7.51 6.08
CA CYS A 16 5.97 -7.99 4.87
C CYS A 16 4.44 -7.95 4.99
N GLN A 17 3.89 -8.26 6.16
CA GLN A 17 2.44 -8.16 6.42
C GLN A 17 1.97 -6.72 6.40
N THR A 18 2.67 -5.81 7.07
CA THR A 18 2.36 -4.36 7.08
C THR A 18 2.34 -3.80 5.67
N PHE A 19 3.37 -4.11 4.87
CA PHE A 19 3.47 -3.69 3.48
C PHE A 19 2.26 -4.14 2.64
N ARG A 20 1.81 -5.39 2.81
CA ARG A 20 0.66 -5.94 2.09
C ARG A 20 -0.67 -5.34 2.54
N VAL A 21 -0.89 -5.21 3.86
CA VAL A 21 -2.13 -4.67 4.43
C VAL A 21 -2.34 -3.21 4.00
N LEU A 22 -1.26 -2.44 3.93
CA LEU A 22 -1.29 -1.04 3.48
C LEU A 22 -1.30 -0.90 1.95
N ALA A 23 -1.37 -1.99 1.20
CA ALA A 23 -1.36 -2.01 -0.26
C ALA A 23 -0.19 -1.20 -0.86
N CYS A 24 0.99 -1.29 -0.24
CA CYS A 24 2.19 -0.64 -0.72
C CYS A 24 2.74 -1.34 -1.96
N ASP A 25 3.37 -0.57 -2.83
CA ASP A 25 4.10 -1.06 -4.00
C ASP A 25 5.52 -0.48 -4.03
N GLY A 26 6.44 -1.17 -4.69
CA GLY A 26 7.83 -0.74 -4.82
C GLY A 26 8.65 -0.99 -3.56
N VAL A 27 9.34 0.02 -3.07
CA VAL A 27 10.17 -0.04 -1.86
C VAL A 27 9.57 0.76 -0.73
N SER A 28 9.78 0.30 0.50
CA SER A 28 9.51 1.07 1.69
C SER A 28 10.48 0.70 2.80
N ARG A 29 10.72 1.66 3.69
CA ARG A 29 11.42 1.42 4.95
C ARG A 29 10.38 1.37 6.06
N ILE A 30 10.43 0.33 6.86
CA ILE A 30 9.52 0.14 7.99
C ILE A 30 10.36 0.12 9.26
N ASP A 31 10.08 1.07 10.14
CA ASP A 31 10.79 1.24 11.40
C ASP A 31 9.99 0.57 12.53
N PHE A 32 10.71 -0.11 13.43
CA PHE A 32 10.14 -0.83 14.56
C PHE A 32 10.66 -0.27 15.87
N MET A 33 9.81 -0.26 16.88
CA MET A 33 10.20 -0.04 18.26
C MET A 33 10.19 -1.38 19.01
N ILE A 34 11.23 -1.59 19.81
CA ILE A 34 11.36 -2.75 20.70
C ILE A 34 11.29 -2.25 22.14
N ASP A 35 10.30 -2.70 22.89
CA ASP A 35 10.18 -2.46 24.32
C ASP A 35 10.97 -3.56 25.05
N GLU A 36 12.17 -3.23 25.48
CA GLU A 36 13.05 -4.17 26.17
C GLU A 36 12.49 -4.60 27.54
N ALA A 37 11.65 -3.78 28.18
CA ALA A 37 11.09 -4.08 29.48
C ALA A 37 9.99 -5.15 29.42
N ASN A 38 9.17 -5.12 28.38
CA ASN A 38 8.01 -6.00 28.22
C ASN A 38 8.18 -6.99 27.04
N GLY A 39 9.26 -6.92 26.30
CA GLY A 39 9.51 -7.75 25.11
C GLY A 39 8.59 -7.45 23.94
N GLY A 40 7.88 -6.30 23.94
CA GLY A 40 6.96 -5.91 22.87
C GLY A 40 7.70 -5.40 21.64
N ILE A 41 7.20 -5.77 20.46
CA ILE A 41 7.72 -5.28 19.17
C ILE A 41 6.58 -4.62 18.42
N TYR A 42 6.76 -3.35 18.08
CA TYR A 42 5.72 -2.51 17.49
C TYR A 42 6.19 -1.91 16.17
N VAL A 43 5.31 -1.90 15.17
CA VAL A 43 5.53 -1.11 13.95
C VAL A 43 5.37 0.36 14.32
N ASN A 44 6.41 1.15 14.09
CA ASN A 44 6.42 2.57 14.40
C ASN A 44 5.98 3.41 13.20
N GLU A 45 6.69 3.31 12.09
CA GLU A 45 6.34 4.04 10.88
C GLU A 45 6.68 3.27 9.61
N ILE A 46 6.03 3.62 8.51
CA ILE A 46 6.38 3.20 7.17
C ILE A 46 6.69 4.41 6.30
N ASN A 47 7.88 4.40 5.70
CA ASN A 47 8.29 5.39 4.71
C ASN A 47 8.26 4.74 3.32
N THR A 48 7.31 5.14 2.49
CA THR A 48 7.09 4.59 1.14
C THR A 48 7.99 5.23 0.08
N ILE A 49 8.77 6.27 0.42
CA ILE A 49 9.74 6.91 -0.46
C ILE A 49 11.04 7.14 0.33
N PRO A 50 11.75 6.07 0.73
CA PRO A 50 12.97 6.22 1.51
C PRO A 50 14.05 6.92 0.70
N GLY A 51 14.84 7.77 1.35
CA GLY A 51 15.94 8.52 0.72
C GLY A 51 16.86 7.59 -0.07
N SER A 52 17.25 7.99 -1.27
CA SER A 52 18.04 7.20 -2.21
C SER A 52 17.48 5.78 -2.46
N LEU A 53 16.18 5.57 -2.30
CA LEU A 53 15.50 4.27 -2.40
C LEU A 53 16.07 3.21 -1.44
N SER A 54 16.88 3.63 -0.45
CA SER A 54 17.65 2.75 0.45
C SER A 54 18.51 1.73 -0.31
N PHE A 55 19.07 2.12 -1.47
CA PHE A 55 19.77 1.20 -2.39
C PHE A 55 20.88 0.38 -1.72
N TYR A 56 21.59 0.99 -0.78
CA TYR A 56 22.68 0.34 -0.02
C TYR A 56 22.20 -0.87 0.80
N LEU A 57 20.93 -0.90 1.24
CA LEU A 57 20.36 -2.06 1.90
C LEU A 57 20.05 -3.18 0.91
N TRP A 58 19.65 -2.83 -0.30
CA TRP A 58 19.38 -3.78 -1.38
C TRP A 58 20.66 -4.40 -1.91
N GLU A 59 21.73 -3.60 -2.09
CA GLU A 59 23.04 -4.09 -2.49
C GLU A 59 23.60 -5.12 -1.50
N ALA A 60 23.39 -4.90 -0.20
CA ALA A 60 23.77 -5.87 0.84
C ALA A 60 23.04 -7.22 0.71
N THR A 61 21.88 -7.25 0.02
CA THR A 61 21.11 -8.47 -0.27
C THR A 61 21.35 -9.02 -1.69
N GLY A 62 22.28 -8.40 -2.46
CA GLY A 62 22.65 -8.84 -3.80
C GLY A 62 21.84 -8.18 -4.93
N VAL A 63 20.96 -7.23 -4.66
CA VAL A 63 20.21 -6.47 -5.68
C VAL A 63 20.94 -5.18 -5.97
N LYS A 64 21.49 -5.03 -7.18
CA LYS A 64 22.20 -3.84 -7.62
C LYS A 64 21.25 -2.67 -7.86
N PHE A 65 21.78 -1.45 -7.82
CA PHE A 65 20.97 -0.24 -7.97
C PHE A 65 20.23 -0.17 -9.32
N ASP A 66 20.87 -0.49 -10.42
CA ASP A 66 20.28 -0.54 -11.75
C ASP A 66 19.11 -1.55 -11.81
N GLU A 67 19.32 -2.76 -11.29
CA GLU A 67 18.29 -3.78 -11.19
C GLU A 67 17.11 -3.33 -10.31
N LEU A 68 17.40 -2.65 -9.19
CA LEU A 68 16.36 -2.11 -8.32
C LEU A 68 15.48 -1.09 -9.06
N VAL A 69 16.11 -0.17 -9.80
CA VAL A 69 15.39 0.85 -10.58
C VAL A 69 14.53 0.21 -11.66
N ASP A 70 15.04 -0.76 -12.40
CA ASP A 70 14.29 -1.48 -13.44
C ASP A 70 13.06 -2.19 -12.87
N ARG A 71 13.21 -2.84 -11.71
CA ARG A 71 12.10 -3.49 -11.00
C ARG A 71 11.03 -2.47 -10.56
N LEU A 72 11.43 -1.30 -10.06
CA LEU A 72 10.50 -0.25 -9.64
C LEU A 72 9.72 0.33 -10.81
N ILE A 73 10.38 0.55 -11.95
CA ILE A 73 9.73 1.00 -13.19
C ILE A 73 8.70 -0.04 -13.67
N ALA A 74 9.07 -1.32 -13.68
CA ALA A 74 8.15 -2.39 -14.07
C ALA A 74 6.91 -2.47 -13.16
N ILE A 75 7.08 -2.30 -11.83
CA ILE A 75 5.98 -2.24 -10.85
C ILE A 75 5.08 -1.04 -11.13
N ALA A 76 5.64 0.13 -11.42
CA ALA A 76 4.87 1.35 -11.71
C ALA A 76 4.00 1.18 -12.96
N PHE A 77 4.53 0.61 -14.05
CA PHE A 77 3.76 0.31 -15.25
C PHE A 77 2.66 -0.71 -14.99
N LYS A 78 2.94 -1.75 -14.22
CA LYS A 78 1.93 -2.72 -13.83
C LYS A 78 0.79 -2.06 -13.04
N ARG A 79 1.11 -1.26 -12.03
CA ARG A 79 0.13 -0.55 -11.21
C ARG A 79 -0.75 0.39 -12.04
N LYS A 80 -0.14 1.11 -12.98
CA LYS A 80 -0.90 1.98 -13.90
C LYS A 80 -1.93 1.19 -14.69
N ARG A 81 -1.53 0.09 -15.34
CA ARG A 81 -2.46 -0.77 -16.07
C ARG A 81 -3.59 -1.29 -15.18
N ASP A 82 -3.25 -1.82 -14.01
CA ASP A 82 -4.23 -2.39 -13.07
C ASP A 82 -5.22 -1.33 -12.56
N SER A 83 -4.79 -0.07 -12.40
CA SER A 83 -5.66 1.04 -11.99
C SER A 83 -6.60 1.48 -13.11
N GLU A 84 -6.15 1.52 -14.36
CA GLU A 84 -6.96 1.86 -15.52
C GLU A 84 -8.12 0.86 -15.70
N PHE A 85 -7.85 -0.43 -15.54
CA PHE A 85 -8.90 -1.47 -15.57
C PHE A 85 -9.93 -1.30 -14.44
N LYS A 86 -9.49 -1.04 -13.21
CA LYS A 86 -10.39 -0.84 -12.06
C LYS A 86 -11.26 0.40 -12.22
N THR A 87 -10.71 1.50 -12.72
CA THR A 87 -11.45 2.76 -12.91
C THR A 87 -12.54 2.61 -13.96
N THR A 88 -12.26 1.95 -15.08
CA THR A 88 -13.24 1.70 -16.16
C THR A 88 -14.40 0.84 -15.65
N SER A 89 -14.11 -0.24 -14.94
CA SER A 89 -15.13 -1.15 -14.40
C SER A 89 -16.02 -0.47 -13.35
N TYR A 90 -15.48 0.43 -12.52
CA TYR A 90 -16.23 1.15 -11.52
C TYR A 90 -17.14 2.25 -12.12
N SER A 91 -16.69 2.98 -13.14
CA SER A 91 -17.50 4.01 -13.79
C SER A 91 -18.68 3.40 -14.55
N GLU A 92 -18.48 2.29 -15.24
CA GLU A 92 -19.56 1.57 -15.92
C GLU A 92 -20.63 1.07 -14.93
N ASN A 93 -20.22 0.51 -13.81
CA ASN A 93 -21.17 0.03 -12.79
C ASN A 93 -22.00 1.15 -12.15
N ILE A 94 -21.44 2.33 -11.91
CA ILE A 94 -22.18 3.47 -11.34
C ILE A 94 -23.21 3.99 -12.32
N PHE A 95 -22.87 4.17 -13.59
CA PHE A 95 -23.80 4.62 -14.61
C PHE A 95 -24.88 3.58 -14.91
N ALA A 96 -24.52 2.30 -14.95
CA ALA A 96 -25.49 1.23 -15.12
C ALA A 96 -26.45 1.12 -13.91
N TYR A 97 -25.95 1.34 -12.71
CA TYR A 97 -26.77 1.37 -11.50
C TYR A 97 -27.73 2.58 -11.46
N GLN A 98 -27.27 3.77 -11.82
CA GLN A 98 -28.11 4.97 -11.91
C GLN A 98 -29.17 4.85 -13.02
N ALA A 99 -28.87 4.23 -14.15
CA ALA A 99 -29.82 4.01 -15.21
C ALA A 99 -30.93 3.00 -14.83
N LYS A 100 -30.61 1.98 -14.02
CA LYS A 100 -31.57 0.99 -13.51
C LYS A 100 -32.40 1.45 -12.29
N HIS A 101 -31.84 2.33 -11.48
CA HIS A 101 -32.44 2.75 -10.21
C HIS A 101 -32.61 4.27 -10.12
N GLY A 102 -32.82 4.93 -11.27
CA GLY A 102 -33.05 6.37 -11.36
C GLY A 102 -34.02 6.81 -10.30
N ALA A 103 -33.53 7.55 -9.29
CA ALA A 103 -34.29 8.03 -8.16
C ALA A 103 -35.44 8.91 -8.68
N LYS A 104 -36.67 8.47 -8.52
CA LYS A 104 -37.84 9.33 -8.50
C LYS A 104 -37.69 10.24 -7.29
N LEU A 105 -37.07 11.40 -7.48
CA LEU A 105 -37.19 12.53 -6.57
C LEU A 105 -38.64 12.96 -6.61
N GLY A 106 -39.44 12.45 -5.68
CA GLY A 106 -40.80 12.87 -5.49
C GLY A 106 -40.85 14.34 -5.09
N GLY A 107 -41.33 15.19 -6.02
CA GLY A 107 -41.61 16.57 -5.74
C GLY A 107 -42.66 16.68 -4.66
N ALA A 108 -42.31 17.27 -3.53
CA ALA A 108 -43.28 17.66 -2.50
C ALA A 108 -44.16 18.79 -3.08
N LYS A 109 -45.44 18.48 -3.33
CA LYS A 109 -46.46 19.49 -3.63
C LYS A 109 -46.68 20.31 -2.38
N GLY A 110 -46.27 21.56 -2.39
CA GLY A 110 -46.65 22.56 -1.39
C GLY A 110 -48.16 22.77 -1.39
N SER A 111 -48.78 22.50 -0.26
CA SER A 111 -50.18 22.86 0.02
C SER A 111 -50.26 24.34 0.32
N LYS A 112 -50.97 25.08 -0.49
CA LYS A 112 -51.43 26.45 -0.17
C LYS A 112 -52.61 26.36 0.82
N ARG A 113 -52.47 27.02 1.90
CA ARG A 113 -53.56 27.70 2.65
C ARG A 113 -53.05 29.03 3.18
#